data_3c80dc7a74483efa919908591a8fa61a
#
_entry.id   3c80dc7a74483efa919908591a8fa61a
#
_cell.length_a   1.000
_cell.length_b   1.000
_cell.length_c   1.000
_cell.angle_alpha   90.00
_cell.angle_beta   90.00
_cell.angle_gamma   90.00
#
_symmetry.space_group_name_H-M   'P 1'
#
loop_
_entity.id
_entity.type
_entity.pdbx_description
1 polymer ?
#
loop_
_entity_poly.entity_id
_entity_poly.type
_entity_poly.pdbx_seq_one_letter_code
_entity_poly.pdbx_strand_id
1 'polypeptide(L)'
;MVMHDLQEISGYCRASGAHEAGAQDEFWNRVRANIGSFDLREDERLCAIALVKRMFPVVVREALGWEIDTTRWPSTVYIAAVRWIRDVLAKNPSSAERYAKSVHHSVGSSAFTEQSTSFPDIDTGACAGFATLEPNYFHSSFILNSREVALADRQRRELIRELRSLHQAKLDSNTSVGPAPSYYALLLADGDSVGTLVRKYTGDVVAERLAVFASEVPGTVKRHDGVTIYSGGDDVLAMLPVETALKCAEELAEKYREAFSDIPNATLSVSLVFAQIRVPLTAVIEEAHRLLDKDAKESNGRNSLAVAVRNRGGFTCKWVTTWTRKLAGTDTESSSVDLVHGMAKKLSGSSLTSGASTSLVYRLRELISMLTGKSAWSPGDRITLLEELDGVRFIKAEVIRALADDQQDSVDSEELTDLVWNLLQAAPNRKLDSDEPRLARVTIDGLLLARFLATGGREEDR
;
A
#
# COMPACT_ATOMS: atom_id res chain seq x y z
N MET A 1 13.68 3.36 -15.04
CA MET A 1 14.73 4.22 -14.52
C MET A 1 16.10 3.83 -15.08
N VAL A 2 16.55 2.58 -14.95
CA VAL A 2 17.90 2.13 -15.39
C VAL A 2 18.15 2.34 -16.89
N MET A 3 17.17 2.10 -17.75
CA MET A 3 17.34 2.27 -19.23
C MET A 3 17.44 3.75 -19.63
N HIS A 4 16.71 4.63 -18.95
CA HIS A 4 16.76 6.08 -19.22
C HIS A 4 18.12 6.66 -18.79
N ASP A 5 18.60 6.25 -17.62
CA ASP A 5 19.89 6.66 -17.08
C ASP A 5 21.06 6.27 -18.01
N LEU A 6 21.01 5.06 -18.57
CA LEU A 6 22.02 4.58 -19.52
C LEU A 6 22.03 5.37 -20.82
N GLN A 7 20.86 5.78 -21.34
CA GLN A 7 20.77 6.57 -22.57
C GLN A 7 21.29 7.99 -22.36
N GLU A 8 20.98 8.65 -21.25
CA GLU A 8 21.44 10.00 -20.97
C GLU A 8 22.95 10.04 -20.68
N ILE A 9 23.48 9.09 -19.91
CA ILE A 9 24.92 8.95 -19.67
C ILE A 9 25.65 8.69 -20.99
N SER A 10 25.12 7.81 -21.85
CA SER A 10 25.66 7.55 -23.18
C SER A 10 25.60 8.78 -24.09
N GLY A 11 24.52 9.61 -24.00
CA GLY A 11 24.39 10.88 -24.71
C GLY A 11 25.42 11.91 -24.24
N TYR A 12 25.63 12.03 -22.92
CA TYR A 12 26.65 12.90 -22.35
C TYR A 12 28.07 12.51 -22.80
N CYS A 13 28.41 11.22 -22.71
CA CYS A 13 29.72 10.73 -23.14
C CYS A 13 29.98 11.01 -24.64
N ARG A 14 28.95 10.88 -25.49
CA ARG A 14 29.06 11.22 -26.91
C ARG A 14 29.29 12.72 -27.16
N ALA A 15 28.52 13.56 -26.46
CA ALA A 15 28.59 15.02 -26.62
C ALA A 15 29.94 15.58 -26.12
N SER A 16 30.52 14.97 -25.09
CA SER A 16 31.79 15.41 -24.50
C SER A 16 33.03 14.79 -25.17
N GLY A 17 32.87 13.86 -26.14
CA GLY A 17 33.97 13.10 -26.72
C GLY A 17 34.61 12.09 -25.79
N ALA A 18 34.06 11.88 -24.60
CA ALA A 18 34.58 11.00 -23.57
C ALA A 18 34.15 9.54 -23.81
N HIS A 19 34.82 8.87 -24.73
CA HIS A 19 34.60 7.44 -25.00
C HIS A 19 35.52 6.50 -24.22
N GLU A 20 36.40 7.06 -23.36
CA GLU A 20 37.36 6.27 -22.60
C GLU A 20 36.75 5.70 -21.34
N ALA A 21 37.17 4.46 -21.00
CA ALA A 21 36.83 3.85 -19.73
C ALA A 21 37.29 4.74 -18.56
N GLY A 22 36.40 5.10 -17.66
CA GLY A 22 36.70 5.98 -16.52
C GLY A 22 36.27 7.45 -16.67
N ALA A 23 35.93 7.92 -17.89
CA ALA A 23 35.47 9.31 -18.09
C ALA A 23 34.20 9.64 -17.28
N GLN A 24 33.30 8.69 -17.12
CA GLN A 24 32.12 8.83 -16.25
C GLN A 24 32.51 8.96 -14.77
N ASP A 25 33.46 8.16 -14.33
CA ASP A 25 33.93 8.21 -12.93
C ASP A 25 34.64 9.52 -12.64
N GLU A 26 35.43 10.03 -13.56
CA GLU A 26 36.08 11.34 -13.44
C GLU A 26 35.04 12.48 -13.41
N PHE A 27 34.00 12.41 -14.24
CA PHE A 27 32.89 13.36 -14.21
C PHE A 27 32.19 13.36 -12.84
N TRP A 28 31.78 12.19 -12.35
CA TRP A 28 31.08 12.07 -11.09
C TRP A 28 31.95 12.40 -9.89
N ASN A 29 33.26 12.14 -9.95
CA ASN A 29 34.24 12.60 -8.94
C ASN A 29 34.34 14.12 -8.90
N ARG A 30 34.36 14.78 -10.07
CA ARG A 30 34.31 16.24 -10.16
C ARG A 30 32.99 16.82 -9.64
N VAL A 31 31.87 16.20 -9.96
CA VAL A 31 30.54 16.58 -9.43
C VAL A 31 30.57 16.50 -7.91
N ARG A 32 31.00 15.38 -7.33
CA ARG A 32 31.10 15.22 -5.87
C ARG A 32 32.02 16.24 -5.22
N ALA A 33 33.14 16.52 -5.81
CA ALA A 33 34.12 17.48 -5.26
C ALA A 33 33.60 18.93 -5.27
N ASN A 34 32.77 19.32 -6.24
CA ASN A 34 32.29 20.69 -6.41
C ASN A 34 30.93 20.96 -5.77
N ILE A 35 30.16 19.95 -5.48
CA ILE A 35 28.77 20.07 -4.99
C ILE A 35 28.70 19.85 -3.46
N GLY A 36 29.80 19.86 -2.77
CA GLY A 36 30.16 19.91 -1.33
C GLY A 36 29.19 19.43 -0.25
N SER A 37 27.89 19.51 -0.40
CA SER A 37 26.87 19.12 0.61
C SER A 37 25.85 18.12 0.12
N PHE A 38 26.04 17.57 -1.08
CA PHE A 38 25.16 16.55 -1.61
C PHE A 38 25.66 15.16 -1.20
N ASP A 39 24.76 14.42 -0.56
CA ASP A 39 24.97 13.02 -0.22
C ASP A 39 24.87 12.13 -1.49
N LEU A 40 25.87 12.30 -2.38
CA LEU A 40 26.08 11.44 -3.53
C LEU A 40 27.04 10.32 -3.11
N ARG A 41 26.55 9.10 -3.05
CA ARG A 41 27.37 7.91 -2.73
C ARG A 41 28.46 7.73 -3.81
N GLU A 42 29.55 7.08 -3.44
CA GLU A 42 30.69 6.87 -4.35
C GLU A 42 30.33 6.12 -5.63
N ASP A 43 29.38 5.21 -5.53
CA ASP A 43 28.89 4.38 -6.64
C ASP A 43 27.68 4.97 -7.38
N GLU A 44 27.13 6.09 -6.90
CA GLU A 44 25.92 6.69 -7.46
C GLU A 44 26.22 7.46 -8.76
N ARG A 45 25.46 7.14 -9.80
CA ARG A 45 25.49 7.77 -11.12
C ARG A 45 24.05 8.18 -11.46
N LEU A 46 23.79 9.48 -11.55
CA LEU A 46 22.45 10.02 -11.77
C LEU A 46 22.28 10.49 -13.22
N CYS A 47 21.10 10.31 -13.80
CA CYS A 47 20.73 11.03 -15.01
C CYS A 47 20.53 12.53 -14.70
N ALA A 48 20.51 13.38 -15.74
CA ALA A 48 20.36 14.82 -15.56
C ALA A 48 19.13 15.20 -14.75
N ILE A 49 17.99 14.56 -15.00
CA ILE A 49 16.74 14.82 -14.26
C ILE A 49 16.87 14.40 -12.79
N ALA A 50 17.47 13.24 -12.51
CA ALA A 50 17.70 12.78 -11.14
C ALA A 50 18.66 13.68 -10.39
N LEU A 51 19.70 14.18 -11.05
CA LEU A 51 20.64 15.16 -10.48
C LEU A 51 19.94 16.49 -10.15
N VAL A 52 19.12 17.03 -11.08
CA VAL A 52 18.34 18.25 -10.84
C VAL A 52 17.41 18.07 -9.64
N LYS A 53 16.68 16.95 -9.57
CA LYS A 53 15.81 16.64 -8.42
C LYS A 53 16.59 16.52 -7.10
N ARG A 54 17.78 15.94 -7.13
CA ARG A 54 18.65 15.84 -5.95
C ARG A 54 19.16 17.22 -5.50
N MET A 55 19.48 18.09 -6.46
CA MET A 55 19.96 19.44 -6.19
C MET A 55 18.86 20.43 -5.81
N PHE A 56 17.61 20.14 -6.18
CA PHE A 56 16.49 21.06 -6.01
C PHE A 56 16.36 21.64 -4.60
N PRO A 57 16.42 20.87 -3.50
CA PRO A 57 16.29 21.41 -2.15
C PRO A 57 17.36 22.45 -1.79
N VAL A 58 18.60 22.24 -2.25
CA VAL A 58 19.72 23.17 -1.99
C VAL A 58 19.57 24.43 -2.83
N VAL A 59 19.29 24.27 -4.13
CA VAL A 59 19.13 25.42 -5.04
C VAL A 59 17.94 26.28 -4.61
N VAL A 60 16.83 25.68 -4.21
CA VAL A 60 15.64 26.41 -3.73
C VAL A 60 15.94 27.15 -2.43
N ARG A 61 16.68 26.54 -1.51
CA ARG A 61 17.13 27.22 -0.28
C ARG A 61 18.01 28.43 -0.59
N GLU A 62 18.98 28.27 -1.48
CA GLU A 62 19.91 29.36 -1.86
C GLU A 62 19.21 30.46 -2.68
N ALA A 63 18.33 30.08 -3.60
CA ALA A 63 17.68 31.03 -4.52
C ALA A 63 16.44 31.70 -3.93
N LEU A 64 15.65 30.98 -3.13
CA LEU A 64 14.33 31.44 -2.64
C LEU A 64 14.24 31.51 -1.11
N GLY A 65 15.25 31.05 -0.39
CA GLY A 65 15.24 30.99 1.08
C GLY A 65 14.28 29.91 1.64
N TRP A 66 13.81 28.99 0.82
CA TRP A 66 12.92 27.92 1.26
C TRP A 66 13.71 26.75 1.82
N GLU A 67 13.43 26.39 3.05
CA GLU A 67 13.99 25.18 3.65
C GLU A 67 13.12 23.97 3.33
N ILE A 68 13.67 23.04 2.55
CA ILE A 68 13.05 21.73 2.29
C ILE A 68 13.87 20.73 3.09
N ASP A 69 13.26 20.20 4.16
CA ASP A 69 13.87 19.16 4.97
C ASP A 69 13.80 17.82 4.23
N THR A 70 14.91 17.42 3.63
CA THR A 70 15.03 16.14 2.90
C THR A 70 15.52 15.01 3.79
N THR A 71 15.96 15.28 5.02
CA THR A 71 16.55 14.26 5.91
C THR A 71 15.51 13.43 6.62
N ARG A 72 14.27 13.91 6.71
CA ARG A 72 13.19 13.32 7.50
C ARG A 72 12.15 12.55 6.69
N TRP A 73 12.39 12.27 5.39
CA TRP A 73 11.48 11.48 4.58
C TRP A 73 11.66 9.98 4.85
N PRO A 74 10.62 9.29 5.33
CA PRO A 74 10.73 7.87 5.57
C PRO A 74 10.80 7.11 4.25
N SER A 75 11.61 6.05 4.22
CA SER A 75 11.61 5.13 3.09
C SER A 75 10.30 4.33 3.03
N THR A 76 9.97 3.79 1.85
CA THR A 76 8.82 2.91 1.68
C THR A 76 8.88 1.68 2.62
N VAL A 77 10.09 1.21 2.93
CA VAL A 77 10.32 0.11 3.87
C VAL A 77 9.98 0.53 5.30
N TYR A 78 10.33 1.77 5.69
CA TYR A 78 9.97 2.29 7.02
C TYR A 78 8.46 2.47 7.15
N ILE A 79 7.80 3.04 6.13
CA ILE A 79 6.35 3.20 6.10
C ILE A 79 5.64 1.85 6.22
N ALA A 80 6.13 0.82 5.51
CA ALA A 80 5.59 -0.53 5.62
C ALA A 80 5.65 -1.06 7.06
N ALA A 81 6.73 -0.76 7.79
CA ALA A 81 7.01 -1.30 9.12
C ALA A 81 6.58 -0.42 10.29
N VAL A 82 6.12 0.81 10.09
CA VAL A 82 5.92 1.82 11.16
C VAL A 82 5.01 1.31 12.28
N ARG A 83 3.89 0.66 11.96
CA ARG A 83 2.98 0.10 12.97
C ARG A 83 3.59 -1.07 13.71
N TRP A 84 4.28 -1.94 13.00
CA TRP A 84 5.02 -3.05 13.59
C TRP A 84 6.11 -2.54 14.55
N ILE A 85 6.85 -1.48 14.18
CA ILE A 85 7.83 -0.81 15.06
C ILE A 85 7.15 -0.30 16.32
N ARG A 86 6.01 0.40 16.21
CA ARG A 86 5.24 0.89 17.37
C ARG A 86 4.81 -0.25 18.29
N ASP A 87 4.25 -1.31 17.73
CA ASP A 87 3.78 -2.47 18.51
C ASP A 87 4.93 -3.15 19.25
N VAL A 88 6.09 -3.31 18.60
CA VAL A 88 7.27 -3.90 19.23
C VAL A 88 7.79 -3.02 20.36
N LEU A 89 7.90 -1.71 20.15
CA LEU A 89 8.36 -0.76 21.16
C LEU A 89 7.41 -0.70 22.36
N ALA A 90 6.10 -0.71 22.11
CA ALA A 90 5.10 -0.63 23.18
C ALA A 90 5.00 -1.92 24.00
N LYS A 91 5.12 -3.08 23.35
CA LYS A 91 4.81 -4.37 23.98
C LYS A 91 6.03 -5.21 24.33
N ASN A 92 7.14 -5.04 23.62
CA ASN A 92 8.38 -5.80 23.87
C ASN A 92 9.66 -4.97 23.65
N PRO A 93 9.84 -3.86 24.39
CA PRO A 93 10.99 -2.96 24.24
C PRO A 93 12.34 -3.64 24.50
N SER A 94 12.39 -4.64 25.39
CA SER A 94 13.64 -5.34 25.72
C SER A 94 14.16 -6.20 24.55
N SER A 95 13.29 -6.82 23.77
CA SER A 95 13.70 -7.53 22.54
C SER A 95 14.09 -6.57 21.42
N ALA A 96 13.39 -5.42 21.31
CA ALA A 96 13.75 -4.35 20.38
C ALA A 96 15.16 -3.82 20.65
N GLU A 97 15.45 -3.49 21.92
CA GLU A 97 16.75 -2.97 22.35
C GLU A 97 17.87 -3.97 22.07
N ARG A 98 17.68 -5.24 22.42
CA ARG A 98 18.67 -6.29 22.18
C ARG A 98 18.99 -6.44 20.71
N TYR A 99 17.97 -6.45 19.85
CA TYR A 99 18.17 -6.54 18.41
C TYR A 99 18.91 -5.30 17.85
N ALA A 100 18.50 -4.10 18.22
CA ALA A 100 19.18 -2.86 17.80
C ALA A 100 20.66 -2.83 18.23
N LYS A 101 20.98 -3.26 19.46
CA LYS A 101 22.37 -3.41 19.93
C LYS A 101 23.16 -4.43 19.10
N SER A 102 22.56 -5.54 18.72
CA SER A 102 23.20 -6.55 17.87
C SER A 102 23.54 -6.00 16.49
N VAL A 103 22.61 -5.23 15.87
CA VAL A 103 22.88 -4.55 14.60
C VAL A 103 23.98 -3.50 14.75
N HIS A 104 23.92 -2.67 15.79
CA HIS A 104 24.97 -1.67 16.06
C HIS A 104 26.35 -2.30 16.23
N HIS A 105 26.45 -3.42 16.94
CA HIS A 105 27.69 -4.14 17.12
C HIS A 105 28.25 -4.69 15.80
N SER A 106 27.38 -5.15 14.91
CA SER A 106 27.78 -5.82 13.65
C SER A 106 28.04 -4.85 12.51
N VAL A 107 27.33 -3.72 12.45
CA VAL A 107 27.31 -2.78 11.31
C VAL A 107 27.85 -1.41 11.71
N GLY A 108 27.65 -0.96 12.94
CA GLY A 108 28.00 0.36 13.41
C GLY A 108 26.89 1.40 13.23
N SER A 109 27.26 2.67 13.35
CA SER A 109 26.34 3.80 13.35
C SER A 109 25.63 4.01 12.00
N SER A 110 26.21 3.52 10.90
CA SER A 110 25.59 3.62 9.56
C SER A 110 24.30 2.83 9.39
N ALA A 111 23.98 1.93 10.34
CA ALA A 111 22.71 1.20 10.36
C ALA A 111 21.53 2.01 10.92
N PHE A 112 21.75 3.29 11.29
CA PHE A 112 20.72 4.09 11.94
C PHE A 112 20.41 5.35 11.10
N THR A 113 19.14 5.75 11.09
CA THR A 113 18.62 6.87 10.31
C THR A 113 17.74 7.76 11.18
N GLU A 114 17.36 8.92 10.66
CA GLU A 114 16.42 9.82 11.31
C GLU A 114 14.96 9.64 10.83
N GLN A 115 14.65 8.56 10.13
CA GLN A 115 13.32 8.33 9.54
C GLN A 115 12.19 8.32 10.58
N SER A 116 12.47 7.91 11.82
CA SER A 116 11.52 7.98 12.94
C SER A 116 11.02 9.39 13.24
N THR A 117 11.77 10.44 12.89
CA THR A 117 11.34 11.83 13.12
C THR A 117 10.15 12.26 12.28
N SER A 118 9.85 11.54 11.19
CA SER A 118 8.63 11.73 10.40
C SER A 118 7.37 11.26 11.15
N PHE A 119 7.54 10.47 12.20
CA PHE A 119 6.49 9.93 13.06
C PHE A 119 6.76 10.32 14.51
N PRO A 120 6.55 11.60 14.89
CA PRO A 120 6.96 12.14 16.20
C PRO A 120 6.26 11.46 17.40
N ASP A 121 5.14 10.75 17.15
CA ASP A 121 4.40 10.02 18.19
C ASP A 121 4.98 8.62 18.46
N ILE A 122 6.08 8.23 17.78
CA ILE A 122 6.81 7.02 18.15
C ILE A 122 7.56 7.31 19.45
N ASP A 123 7.06 6.71 20.54
CA ASP A 123 7.78 6.74 21.81
C ASP A 123 9.07 5.93 21.69
N THR A 124 10.17 6.62 21.59
CA THR A 124 11.50 6.01 21.46
C THR A 124 12.04 5.56 22.80
N GLY A 125 11.65 6.19 23.91
CA GLY A 125 12.04 5.85 25.27
C GLY A 125 13.48 5.32 25.40
N ALA A 126 13.65 4.16 26.08
CA ALA A 126 14.92 3.47 26.21
C ALA A 126 15.40 2.78 24.91
N CYS A 127 14.56 2.70 23.89
CA CYS A 127 14.79 1.94 22.65
C CYS A 127 14.92 2.83 21.40
N ALA A 128 15.43 4.04 21.54
CA ALA A 128 15.63 4.98 20.43
C ALA A 128 16.36 4.32 19.25
N GLY A 129 17.36 3.50 19.52
CA GLY A 129 18.09 2.77 18.49
C GLY A 129 17.24 1.82 17.64
N PHE A 130 16.17 1.24 18.17
CA PHE A 130 15.28 0.40 17.36
C PHE A 130 14.40 1.24 16.42
N ALA A 131 13.86 2.34 16.89
CA ALA A 131 13.04 3.25 16.09
C ALA A 131 13.82 3.92 14.94
N THR A 132 15.13 4.18 15.15
CA THR A 132 16.00 4.80 14.17
C THR A 132 16.79 3.80 13.32
N LEU A 133 16.60 2.50 13.53
CA LEU A 133 17.24 1.47 12.73
C LEU A 133 16.82 1.59 11.25
N GLU A 134 17.80 1.47 10.34
CA GLU A 134 17.52 1.37 8.91
C GLU A 134 16.60 0.18 8.65
N PRO A 135 15.38 0.40 8.12
CA PRO A 135 14.30 -0.61 8.15
C PRO A 135 14.60 -1.86 7.32
N ASN A 136 15.57 -1.78 6.40
CA ASN A 136 16.01 -2.96 5.67
C ASN A 136 16.56 -4.07 6.59
N TYR A 137 17.09 -3.71 7.78
CA TYR A 137 17.55 -4.71 8.76
C TYR A 137 16.42 -5.48 9.44
N PHE A 138 15.17 -5.09 9.28
CA PHE A 138 14.02 -5.88 9.72
C PHE A 138 13.68 -7.05 8.79
N HIS A 139 14.39 -7.18 7.65
CA HIS A 139 14.14 -8.20 6.64
C HIS A 139 15.33 -9.14 6.47
N SER A 140 15.12 -10.44 6.72
CA SER A 140 16.14 -11.49 6.60
C SER A 140 16.78 -11.52 5.21
N SER A 141 15.98 -11.31 4.19
CA SER A 141 16.43 -11.27 2.79
C SER A 141 17.42 -10.13 2.49
N PHE A 142 17.32 -8.98 3.16
CA PHE A 142 18.31 -7.92 3.06
C PHE A 142 19.63 -8.31 3.73
N ILE A 143 19.55 -8.78 4.96
CA ILE A 143 20.75 -9.20 5.74
C ILE A 143 21.53 -10.27 4.97
N LEU A 144 20.83 -11.23 4.34
CA LEU A 144 21.47 -12.33 3.60
C LEU A 144 22.11 -11.87 2.28
N ASN A 145 21.43 -11.01 1.52
CA ASN A 145 21.76 -10.74 0.13
C ASN A 145 22.35 -9.36 -0.14
N SER A 146 22.38 -8.46 0.86
CA SER A 146 22.93 -7.13 0.65
C SER A 146 24.44 -7.18 0.40
N ARG A 147 24.87 -6.53 -0.70
CA ARG A 147 26.26 -6.25 -0.99
C ARG A 147 26.71 -4.87 -0.47
N GLU A 148 25.76 -4.04 -0.07
CA GLU A 148 25.99 -2.68 0.44
C GLU A 148 26.64 -2.70 1.81
N VAL A 149 26.46 -3.77 2.58
CA VAL A 149 27.04 -3.92 3.91
C VAL A 149 28.07 -5.06 3.88
N ALA A 150 29.32 -4.72 4.15
CA ALA A 150 30.44 -5.67 4.21
C ALA A 150 30.38 -6.50 5.50
N LEU A 151 29.37 -7.37 5.63
CA LEU A 151 29.25 -8.29 6.76
C LEU A 151 29.90 -9.62 6.44
N ALA A 152 30.72 -10.13 7.39
CA ALA A 152 31.22 -11.48 7.34
C ALA A 152 30.06 -12.48 7.52
N ASP A 153 30.16 -13.68 6.93
CA ASP A 153 29.13 -14.73 7.03
C ASP A 153 28.73 -15.07 8.47
N ARG A 154 29.64 -14.99 9.40
CA ARG A 154 29.37 -15.20 10.83
C ARG A 154 28.43 -14.11 11.37
N GLN A 155 28.70 -12.86 11.05
CA GLN A 155 27.88 -11.71 11.49
C GLN A 155 26.47 -11.77 10.87
N ARG A 156 26.37 -12.14 9.58
CA ARG A 156 25.06 -12.35 8.92
C ARG A 156 24.23 -13.41 9.63
N ARG A 157 24.83 -14.58 9.93
CA ARG A 157 24.13 -15.66 10.66
C ARG A 157 23.72 -15.23 12.06
N GLU A 158 24.54 -14.45 12.74
CA GLU A 158 24.22 -13.93 14.07
C GLU A 158 23.05 -12.96 14.05
N LEU A 159 23.06 -11.97 13.14
CA LEU A 159 21.96 -11.05 12.96
C LEU A 159 20.64 -11.75 12.60
N ILE A 160 20.67 -12.74 11.71
CA ILE A 160 19.50 -13.54 11.37
C ILE A 160 18.96 -14.29 12.60
N ARG A 161 19.83 -14.83 13.44
CA ARG A 161 19.42 -15.49 14.68
C ARG A 161 18.72 -14.51 15.64
N GLU A 162 19.29 -13.32 15.83
CA GLU A 162 18.71 -12.28 16.67
C GLU A 162 17.38 -11.75 16.10
N LEU A 163 17.28 -11.58 14.79
CA LEU A 163 16.03 -11.21 14.11
C LEU A 163 14.95 -12.28 14.32
N ARG A 164 15.28 -13.56 14.16
CA ARG A 164 14.35 -14.66 14.44
C ARG A 164 13.93 -14.69 15.92
N SER A 165 14.85 -14.42 16.84
CA SER A 165 14.53 -14.29 18.27
C SER A 165 13.55 -13.14 18.52
N LEU A 166 13.70 -12.01 17.85
CA LEU A 166 12.75 -10.89 17.89
C LEU A 166 11.39 -11.33 17.35
N HIS A 167 11.33 -12.00 16.19
CA HIS A 167 10.06 -12.46 15.60
C HIS A 167 9.30 -13.45 16.49
N GLN A 168 10.03 -14.28 17.26
CA GLN A 168 9.45 -15.25 18.19
C GLN A 168 9.06 -14.63 19.54
N ALA A 169 9.53 -13.43 19.84
CA ALA A 169 9.18 -12.73 21.07
C ALA A 169 7.67 -12.50 21.14
N LYS A 170 7.10 -12.54 22.35
CA LYS A 170 5.65 -12.39 22.55
C LYS A 170 5.27 -10.93 22.62
N LEU A 171 4.22 -10.55 21.90
CA LEU A 171 3.54 -9.27 22.06
C LEU A 171 2.48 -9.33 23.17
N ASP A 172 1.79 -10.47 23.25
CA ASP A 172 0.81 -10.82 24.30
C ASP A 172 0.78 -12.34 24.49
N SER A 173 -0.21 -12.85 25.27
CA SER A 173 -0.31 -14.29 25.57
C SER A 173 -0.45 -15.18 24.33
N ASN A 174 -1.06 -14.66 23.25
CA ASN A 174 -1.40 -15.45 22.06
C ASN A 174 -0.66 -15.01 20.79
N THR A 175 -0.03 -13.81 20.78
CA THR A 175 0.53 -13.21 19.58
C THR A 175 2.05 -13.04 19.74
N SER A 176 2.81 -13.45 18.73
CA SER A 176 4.23 -13.14 18.62
C SER A 176 4.45 -11.89 17.73
N VAL A 177 5.64 -11.30 17.85
CA VAL A 177 6.06 -10.15 17.04
C VAL A 177 5.90 -10.45 15.55
N GLY A 178 6.32 -11.62 15.12
CA GLY A 178 6.31 -11.99 13.70
C GLY A 178 7.26 -11.15 12.83
N PRO A 179 7.34 -11.44 11.52
CA PRO A 179 8.16 -10.67 10.59
C PRO A 179 7.58 -9.26 10.37
N ALA A 180 8.45 -8.31 10.04
CA ALA A 180 8.04 -6.97 9.62
C ALA A 180 7.25 -7.03 8.31
N PRO A 181 6.22 -6.17 8.12
CA PRO A 181 5.47 -6.09 6.87
C PRO A 181 6.38 -5.74 5.69
N SER A 182 6.15 -6.38 4.54
CA SER A 182 6.90 -6.18 3.30
C SER A 182 6.11 -5.39 2.25
N TYR A 183 4.95 -4.85 2.61
CA TYR A 183 4.08 -4.06 1.74
C TYR A 183 3.76 -2.72 2.38
N TYR A 184 3.70 -1.69 1.55
CA TYR A 184 3.14 -0.38 1.86
C TYR A 184 1.99 -0.07 0.92
N ALA A 185 1.18 0.94 1.22
CA ALA A 185 0.14 1.45 0.36
C ALA A 185 0.56 2.80 -0.25
N LEU A 186 0.40 2.95 -1.57
CA LEU A 186 0.37 4.24 -2.25
C LEU A 186 -1.10 4.61 -2.49
N LEU A 187 -1.52 5.73 -1.93
CA LEU A 187 -2.83 6.33 -2.09
C LEU A 187 -2.75 7.49 -3.09
N LEU A 188 -3.59 7.45 -4.10
CA LEU A 188 -3.82 8.57 -5.02
C LEU A 188 -5.32 8.85 -5.05
N ALA A 189 -5.71 10.11 -4.77
CA ALA A 189 -7.09 10.54 -4.80
C ALA A 189 -7.25 11.78 -5.69
N ASP A 190 -8.44 11.92 -6.28
CA ASP A 190 -8.79 13.07 -7.13
C ASP A 190 -10.29 13.32 -7.08
N GLY A 191 -10.67 14.61 -7.01
CA GLY A 191 -12.04 15.05 -6.98
C GLY A 191 -12.78 14.78 -8.30
N ASP A 192 -13.99 14.28 -8.18
CA ASP A 192 -14.77 13.89 -9.34
C ASP A 192 -15.43 15.10 -10.03
N SER A 193 -15.13 15.29 -11.31
CA SER A 193 -15.80 16.28 -12.15
C SER A 193 -15.69 17.74 -11.66
N VAL A 194 -14.59 18.10 -10.98
CA VAL A 194 -14.37 19.44 -10.41
C VAL A 194 -14.56 20.56 -11.45
N GLY A 195 -14.08 20.36 -12.68
CA GLY A 195 -14.34 21.32 -13.76
C GLY A 195 -15.83 21.57 -14.09
N THR A 196 -16.70 20.60 -13.78
CA THR A 196 -18.17 20.78 -13.91
C THR A 196 -18.73 21.53 -12.71
N LEU A 197 -18.21 21.27 -11.50
CA LEU A 197 -18.59 22.03 -10.30
C LEU A 197 -18.21 23.51 -10.44
N VAL A 198 -17.00 23.82 -10.92
CA VAL A 198 -16.53 25.18 -11.18
C VAL A 198 -17.47 25.93 -12.17
N ARG A 199 -17.92 25.26 -13.22
CA ARG A 199 -18.86 25.87 -14.19
C ARG A 199 -20.24 26.14 -13.57
N LYS A 200 -20.69 25.32 -12.61
CA LYS A 200 -22.01 25.42 -12.00
C LYS A 200 -22.06 26.35 -10.79
N TYR A 201 -21.02 26.40 -9.96
CA TYR A 201 -21.03 27.05 -8.65
C TYR A 201 -20.04 28.22 -8.52
N THR A 202 -19.37 28.64 -9.58
CA THR A 202 -18.25 29.60 -9.63
C THR A 202 -16.91 29.05 -9.08
N GLY A 203 -15.80 29.59 -9.61
CA GLY A 203 -14.46 29.14 -9.27
C GLY A 203 -14.09 29.40 -7.81
N ASP A 204 -14.50 30.55 -7.26
CA ASP A 204 -14.14 30.97 -5.90
C ASP A 204 -14.76 30.05 -4.84
N VAL A 205 -16.05 29.70 -5.00
CA VAL A 205 -16.75 28.79 -4.08
C VAL A 205 -16.10 27.40 -4.09
N VAL A 206 -15.83 26.86 -5.27
CA VAL A 206 -15.19 25.53 -5.38
C VAL A 206 -13.76 25.57 -4.82
N ALA A 207 -12.99 26.62 -5.10
CA ALA A 207 -11.64 26.79 -4.60
C ALA A 207 -11.59 26.86 -3.06
N GLU A 208 -12.56 27.56 -2.44
CA GLU A 208 -12.68 27.60 -0.97
C GLU A 208 -12.91 26.20 -0.36
N ARG A 209 -13.83 25.42 -0.95
CA ARG A 209 -14.11 24.04 -0.50
C ARG A 209 -12.90 23.11 -0.68
N LEU A 210 -12.21 23.24 -1.82
CA LEU A 210 -10.97 22.51 -2.06
C LEU A 210 -9.86 22.87 -1.07
N ALA A 211 -9.74 24.16 -0.71
CA ALA A 211 -8.77 24.59 0.30
C ALA A 211 -9.08 24.01 1.69
N VAL A 212 -10.35 23.97 2.08
CA VAL A 212 -10.80 23.32 3.33
C VAL A 212 -10.40 21.84 3.32
N PHE A 213 -10.76 21.10 2.27
CA PHE A 213 -10.38 19.69 2.15
C PHE A 213 -8.86 19.50 2.20
N ALA A 214 -8.10 20.23 1.37
CA ALA A 214 -6.65 20.11 1.31
C ALA A 214 -5.97 20.36 2.66
N SER A 215 -6.53 21.24 3.51
CA SER A 215 -6.01 21.51 4.85
C SER A 215 -6.20 20.36 5.83
N GLU A 216 -7.24 19.54 5.64
CA GLU A 216 -7.55 18.38 6.48
C GLU A 216 -6.71 17.13 6.12
N VAL A 217 -6.24 17.04 4.86
CA VAL A 217 -5.54 15.86 4.34
C VAL A 217 -4.31 15.47 5.16
N PRO A 218 -3.35 16.39 5.47
CA PRO A 218 -2.14 15.99 6.20
C PRO A 218 -2.45 15.44 7.61
N GLY A 219 -3.42 16.05 8.29
CA GLY A 219 -3.88 15.60 9.61
C GLY A 219 -4.52 14.21 9.55
N THR A 220 -5.35 13.97 8.54
CA THR A 220 -6.01 12.67 8.33
C THR A 220 -4.99 11.58 8.02
N VAL A 221 -4.10 11.80 7.06
CA VAL A 221 -3.05 10.84 6.69
C VAL A 221 -2.14 10.52 7.88
N LYS A 222 -1.77 11.53 8.68
CA LYS A 222 -0.92 11.35 9.87
C LYS A 222 -1.61 10.50 10.95
N ARG A 223 -2.92 10.68 11.19
CA ARG A 223 -3.68 9.82 12.13
C ARG A 223 -3.66 8.34 11.75
N HIS A 224 -3.49 8.06 10.47
CA HIS A 224 -3.38 6.71 9.92
C HIS A 224 -1.93 6.23 9.73
N ASP A 225 -0.97 6.83 10.44
CA ASP A 225 0.45 6.50 10.36
C ASP A 225 1.04 6.66 8.94
N GLY A 226 0.45 7.51 8.13
CA GLY A 226 0.88 7.81 6.78
C GLY A 226 1.70 9.09 6.66
N VAL A 227 2.23 9.29 5.45
CA VAL A 227 2.95 10.48 5.05
C VAL A 227 2.31 11.08 3.81
N THR A 228 1.88 12.33 3.88
CA THR A 228 1.37 13.08 2.75
C THR A 228 2.53 13.55 1.89
N ILE A 229 2.57 13.13 0.63
CA ILE A 229 3.57 13.56 -0.34
C ILE A 229 3.11 14.84 -1.03
N TYR A 230 1.84 14.87 -1.38
CA TYR A 230 1.20 16.00 -2.04
C TYR A 230 -0.25 16.12 -1.61
N SER A 231 -0.71 17.35 -1.38
CA SER A 231 -2.11 17.72 -1.17
C SER A 231 -2.33 19.08 -1.80
N GLY A 232 -3.05 19.12 -2.91
CA GLY A 232 -3.26 20.35 -3.67
C GLY A 232 -4.64 20.40 -4.30
N GLY A 233 -5.56 21.11 -3.66
CA GLY A 233 -6.94 21.15 -4.12
C GLY A 233 -7.64 19.81 -3.91
N ASP A 234 -8.01 19.17 -5.02
CA ASP A 234 -8.66 17.86 -5.07
C ASP A 234 -7.69 16.68 -5.19
N ASP A 235 -6.43 16.96 -5.54
CA ASP A 235 -5.40 15.93 -5.71
C ASP A 235 -4.70 15.60 -4.39
N VAL A 236 -4.61 14.32 -4.06
CA VAL A 236 -3.89 13.81 -2.89
C VAL A 236 -2.99 12.66 -3.31
N LEU A 237 -1.72 12.71 -2.88
CA LEU A 237 -0.77 11.62 -2.97
C LEU A 237 -0.21 11.36 -1.57
N ALA A 238 -0.35 10.13 -1.07
CA ALA A 238 0.12 9.73 0.24
C ALA A 238 0.67 8.32 0.25
N MET A 239 1.51 8.01 1.23
CA MET A 239 1.98 6.65 1.53
C MET A 239 1.55 6.27 2.93
N LEU A 240 1.11 5.02 3.10
CA LEU A 240 0.56 4.50 4.35
C LEU A 240 1.01 3.06 4.61
N PRO A 241 0.99 2.62 5.88
CA PRO A 241 1.05 1.19 6.18
C PRO A 241 -0.22 0.46 5.72
N VAL A 242 -0.09 -0.84 5.47
CA VAL A 242 -1.19 -1.67 4.93
C VAL A 242 -2.44 -1.62 5.81
N GLU A 243 -2.25 -1.67 7.11
CA GLU A 243 -3.31 -1.85 8.11
C GLU A 243 -4.29 -0.67 8.18
N THR A 244 -3.86 0.53 7.82
CA THR A 244 -4.66 1.76 7.98
C THR A 244 -5.07 2.41 6.66
N ALA A 245 -4.48 1.97 5.54
CA ALA A 245 -4.64 2.64 4.26
C ALA A 245 -6.09 2.70 3.75
N LEU A 246 -6.86 1.62 3.88
CA LEU A 246 -8.27 1.61 3.46
C LEU A 246 -9.14 2.55 4.30
N LYS A 247 -8.90 2.59 5.62
CA LYS A 247 -9.64 3.49 6.51
C LYS A 247 -9.25 4.95 6.27
N CYS A 248 -7.99 5.23 5.98
CA CYS A 248 -7.56 6.56 5.56
C CYS A 248 -8.26 7.00 4.27
N ALA A 249 -8.35 6.13 3.27
CA ALA A 249 -9.03 6.43 2.01
C ALA A 249 -10.52 6.73 2.23
N GLU A 250 -11.19 5.96 3.07
CA GLU A 250 -12.59 6.17 3.44
C GLU A 250 -12.79 7.52 4.15
N GLU A 251 -11.96 7.82 5.15
CA GLU A 251 -12.03 9.09 5.89
C GLU A 251 -11.76 10.30 4.98
N LEU A 252 -10.80 10.19 4.03
CA LEU A 252 -10.58 11.26 3.05
C LEU A 252 -11.80 11.49 2.15
N ALA A 253 -12.49 10.43 1.73
CA ALA A 253 -13.72 10.57 0.94
C ALA A 253 -14.86 11.20 1.76
N GLU A 254 -14.94 10.91 3.06
CA GLU A 254 -15.87 11.56 3.99
C GLU A 254 -15.53 13.03 4.18
N LYS A 255 -14.26 13.37 4.43
CA LYS A 255 -13.78 14.76 4.54
C LYS A 255 -14.04 15.59 3.29
N TYR A 256 -13.86 14.99 2.12
CA TYR A 256 -14.23 15.65 0.86
C TYR A 256 -15.72 15.95 0.80
N ARG A 257 -16.57 14.96 1.15
CA ARG A 257 -18.03 15.15 1.18
C ARG A 257 -18.47 16.18 2.23
N GLU A 258 -17.81 16.22 3.40
CA GLU A 258 -18.05 17.22 4.44
C GLU A 258 -17.71 18.64 3.94
N ALA A 259 -16.53 18.82 3.31
CA ALA A 259 -16.11 20.10 2.75
C ALA A 259 -17.08 20.63 1.68
N PHE A 260 -17.72 19.73 0.92
CA PHE A 260 -18.68 20.03 -0.13
C PHE A 260 -20.14 19.75 0.29
N SER A 261 -20.47 19.79 1.58
CA SER A 261 -21.80 19.42 2.09
C SER A 261 -22.96 20.22 1.49
N ASP A 262 -22.71 21.43 1.04
CA ASP A 262 -23.66 22.34 0.38
C ASP A 262 -23.69 22.16 -1.17
N ILE A 263 -22.79 21.37 -1.74
CA ILE A 263 -22.68 21.12 -3.18
C ILE A 263 -22.98 19.65 -3.48
N PRO A 264 -24.18 19.33 -3.98
CA PRO A 264 -24.55 17.96 -4.27
C PRO A 264 -23.70 17.37 -5.40
N ASN A 265 -23.42 16.07 -5.30
CA ASN A 265 -22.63 15.27 -6.26
C ASN A 265 -21.13 15.63 -6.33
N ALA A 266 -20.61 16.37 -5.38
CA ALA A 266 -19.17 16.48 -5.20
C ALA A 266 -18.67 15.20 -4.50
N THR A 267 -17.86 14.40 -5.19
CA THR A 267 -17.37 13.11 -4.73
C THR A 267 -15.88 12.97 -4.98
N LEU A 268 -15.25 12.03 -4.27
CA LEU A 268 -13.83 11.71 -4.39
C LEU A 268 -13.67 10.28 -4.88
N SER A 269 -12.85 10.08 -5.89
CA SER A 269 -12.37 8.76 -6.30
C SER A 269 -10.96 8.53 -5.80
N VAL A 270 -10.68 7.32 -5.32
CA VAL A 270 -9.39 6.95 -4.74
C VAL A 270 -8.88 5.67 -5.37
N SER A 271 -7.59 5.63 -5.66
CA SER A 271 -6.86 4.40 -5.93
C SER A 271 -5.88 4.09 -4.79
N LEU A 272 -5.78 2.82 -4.43
CA LEU A 272 -4.82 2.28 -3.48
C LEU A 272 -4.02 1.15 -4.13
N VAL A 273 -2.70 1.29 -4.15
CA VAL A 273 -1.81 0.21 -4.57
C VAL A 273 -1.02 -0.29 -3.37
N PHE A 274 -1.35 -1.48 -2.88
CA PHE A 274 -0.51 -2.20 -1.95
C PHE A 274 0.66 -2.81 -2.70
N ALA A 275 1.84 -2.26 -2.52
CA ALA A 275 3.04 -2.65 -3.25
C ALA A 275 4.09 -3.28 -2.34
N GLN A 276 4.66 -4.39 -2.80
CA GLN A 276 5.81 -4.99 -2.13
C GLN A 276 7.01 -4.04 -2.21
N ILE A 277 7.74 -3.86 -1.11
CA ILE A 277 8.81 -2.85 -0.92
C ILE A 277 9.90 -2.85 -1.99
N ARG A 278 10.06 -3.94 -2.76
CA ARG A 278 11.05 -4.06 -3.84
C ARG A 278 10.48 -3.80 -5.23
N VAL A 279 9.19 -3.47 -5.34
CA VAL A 279 8.60 -3.03 -6.61
C VAL A 279 9.06 -1.61 -6.88
N PRO A 280 9.55 -1.28 -8.08
CA PRO A 280 9.95 0.09 -8.42
C PRO A 280 8.81 1.08 -8.21
N LEU A 281 9.06 2.15 -7.47
CA LEU A 281 8.05 3.15 -7.11
C LEU A 281 7.38 3.77 -8.34
N THR A 282 8.14 4.00 -9.42
CA THR A 282 7.62 4.50 -10.70
C THR A 282 6.46 3.63 -11.21
N ALA A 283 6.66 2.30 -11.21
CA ALA A 283 5.63 1.37 -11.66
C ALA A 283 4.41 1.32 -10.71
N VAL A 284 4.60 1.63 -9.42
CA VAL A 284 3.48 1.74 -8.45
C VAL A 284 2.67 3.01 -8.70
N ILE A 285 3.34 4.14 -8.97
CA ILE A 285 2.71 5.41 -9.30
C ILE A 285 1.92 5.31 -10.62
N GLU A 286 2.51 4.74 -11.67
CA GLU A 286 1.84 4.52 -12.95
C GLU A 286 0.57 3.68 -12.80
N GLU A 287 0.64 2.63 -11.97
CA GLU A 287 -0.54 1.80 -11.71
C GLU A 287 -1.59 2.52 -10.88
N ALA A 288 -1.20 3.34 -9.90
CA ALA A 288 -2.14 4.14 -9.12
C ALA A 288 -2.94 5.10 -10.02
N HIS A 289 -2.27 5.80 -10.95
CA HIS A 289 -2.94 6.63 -11.94
C HIS A 289 -3.88 5.82 -12.83
N ARG A 290 -3.40 4.68 -13.36
CA ARG A 290 -4.22 3.82 -14.20
C ARG A 290 -5.48 3.32 -13.47
N LEU A 291 -5.34 2.87 -12.22
CA LEU A 291 -6.47 2.44 -11.39
C LEU A 291 -7.46 3.58 -11.14
N LEU A 292 -6.96 4.77 -10.84
CA LEU A 292 -7.81 5.93 -10.59
C LEU A 292 -8.60 6.30 -11.84
N ASP A 293 -7.91 6.50 -12.96
CA ASP A 293 -8.54 7.01 -14.18
C ASP A 293 -9.40 5.95 -14.87
N LYS A 294 -8.86 4.74 -15.07
CA LYS A 294 -9.55 3.70 -15.86
C LYS A 294 -10.55 2.90 -15.04
N ASP A 295 -10.16 2.49 -13.83
CA ASP A 295 -10.97 1.56 -13.07
C ASP A 295 -11.99 2.30 -12.16
N ALA A 296 -11.55 3.29 -11.34
CA ALA A 296 -12.44 4.03 -10.45
C ALA A 296 -13.34 5.03 -11.20
N LYS A 297 -12.76 5.87 -12.08
CA LYS A 297 -13.49 6.94 -12.74
C LYS A 297 -14.23 6.49 -14.01
N GLU A 298 -13.53 5.87 -14.98
CA GLU A 298 -14.14 5.51 -16.27
C GLU A 298 -15.04 4.29 -16.15
N SER A 299 -14.55 3.17 -15.58
CA SER A 299 -15.27 1.90 -15.55
C SER A 299 -16.32 1.83 -14.45
N ASN A 300 -16.04 2.37 -13.27
CA ASN A 300 -16.97 2.30 -12.13
C ASN A 300 -17.85 3.54 -11.96
N GLY A 301 -17.63 4.60 -12.76
CA GLY A 301 -18.50 5.78 -12.83
C GLY A 301 -18.25 6.81 -11.73
N ARG A 302 -17.05 6.89 -11.17
CA ARG A 302 -16.63 7.80 -10.09
C ARG A 302 -17.21 7.46 -8.70
N ASN A 303 -16.95 8.30 -7.69
CA ASN A 303 -17.34 8.05 -6.30
C ASN A 303 -16.95 6.65 -5.84
N SER A 304 -15.69 6.29 -6.08
CA SER A 304 -15.25 4.90 -6.10
C SER A 304 -13.88 4.72 -5.48
N LEU A 305 -13.66 3.52 -4.94
CA LEU A 305 -12.39 3.02 -4.46
C LEU A 305 -11.89 1.91 -5.39
N ALA A 306 -10.69 2.06 -5.94
CA ALA A 306 -10.01 1.02 -6.70
C ALA A 306 -8.74 0.58 -5.97
N VAL A 307 -8.62 -0.72 -5.69
CA VAL A 307 -7.51 -1.29 -4.91
C VAL A 307 -6.78 -2.34 -5.72
N ALA A 308 -5.45 -2.30 -5.73
CA ALA A 308 -4.64 -3.38 -6.28
C ALA A 308 -3.60 -3.84 -5.26
N VAL A 309 -3.29 -5.13 -5.29
CA VAL A 309 -2.14 -5.71 -4.58
C VAL A 309 -1.13 -6.17 -5.62
N ARG A 310 0.09 -5.62 -5.52
CA ARG A 310 1.18 -5.87 -6.46
C ARG A 310 2.39 -6.46 -5.75
N ASN A 311 2.77 -7.66 -6.14
CA ASN A 311 4.04 -8.27 -5.77
C ASN A 311 5.06 -8.13 -6.93
N ARG A 312 6.25 -8.73 -6.76
CA ARG A 312 7.29 -8.71 -7.80
C ARG A 312 6.90 -9.45 -9.08
N GLY A 313 6.02 -10.44 -8.98
CA GLY A 313 5.53 -11.24 -10.11
C GLY A 313 4.34 -10.64 -10.85
N GLY A 314 3.77 -9.54 -10.35
CA GLY A 314 2.60 -8.89 -10.94
C GLY A 314 1.50 -8.60 -9.94
N PHE A 315 0.26 -8.52 -10.42
CA PHE A 315 -0.91 -8.28 -9.58
C PHE A 315 -1.48 -9.58 -9.02
N THR A 316 -1.90 -9.55 -7.76
CA THR A 316 -2.58 -10.67 -7.11
C THR A 316 -4.08 -10.45 -7.03
N CYS A 317 -4.54 -9.19 -6.91
CA CYS A 317 -5.94 -8.80 -7.03
C CYS A 317 -6.08 -7.36 -7.52
N LYS A 318 -7.26 -7.03 -8.06
CA LYS A 318 -7.71 -5.68 -8.43
C LYS A 318 -9.18 -5.55 -8.09
N TRP A 319 -9.47 -4.95 -6.96
CA TRP A 319 -10.83 -4.78 -6.46
C TRP A 319 -11.30 -3.35 -6.66
N VAL A 320 -12.47 -3.19 -7.30
CA VAL A 320 -13.08 -1.87 -7.54
C VAL A 320 -14.49 -1.88 -6.97
N THR A 321 -14.80 -0.86 -6.18
CA THR A 321 -16.08 -0.76 -5.47
C THR A 321 -16.53 0.68 -5.29
N THR A 322 -17.81 0.87 -4.96
CA THR A 322 -18.32 2.13 -4.40
C THR A 322 -18.00 2.20 -2.90
N TRP A 323 -18.01 3.40 -2.30
CA TRP A 323 -17.75 3.58 -0.87
C TRP A 323 -18.75 2.83 0.01
N THR A 324 -20.02 2.89 -0.36
CA THR A 324 -21.11 2.15 0.28
C THR A 324 -21.79 1.23 -0.73
N ARG A 325 -22.38 0.15 -0.26
CA ARG A 325 -23.19 -0.77 -1.06
C ARG A 325 -24.34 -1.32 -0.26
N LYS A 326 -25.44 -1.62 -0.95
CA LYS A 326 -26.54 -2.38 -0.38
C LYS A 326 -26.11 -3.82 -0.12
N LEU A 327 -26.38 -4.31 1.06
CA LEU A 327 -26.15 -5.71 1.39
C LEU A 327 -27.18 -6.59 0.67
N ALA A 328 -26.73 -7.74 0.17
CA ALA A 328 -27.56 -8.66 -0.58
C ALA A 328 -28.77 -9.15 0.23
N GLY A 329 -29.96 -8.99 -0.32
CA GLY A 329 -31.21 -9.42 0.33
C GLY A 329 -31.74 -8.47 1.42
N THR A 330 -31.12 -7.29 1.60
CA THR A 330 -31.58 -6.29 2.57
C THR A 330 -31.63 -4.89 1.94
N ASP A 331 -32.30 -3.95 2.60
CA ASP A 331 -32.23 -2.52 2.27
C ASP A 331 -31.11 -1.79 3.04
N THR A 332 -30.31 -2.51 3.81
CA THR A 332 -29.23 -1.94 4.61
C THR A 332 -28.03 -1.62 3.72
N GLU A 333 -27.48 -0.42 3.88
CA GLU A 333 -26.21 -0.05 3.27
C GLU A 333 -25.06 -0.29 4.26
N SER A 334 -23.93 -0.75 3.74
CA SER A 334 -22.69 -0.95 4.50
C SER A 334 -21.49 -0.35 3.78
N SER A 335 -20.50 0.07 4.55
CA SER A 335 -19.21 0.46 4.01
C SER A 335 -18.52 -0.73 3.31
N SER A 336 -18.05 -0.52 2.10
CA SER A 336 -17.26 -1.52 1.38
C SER A 336 -15.93 -1.82 2.10
N VAL A 337 -15.36 -0.84 2.77
CA VAL A 337 -14.13 -0.98 3.58
C VAL A 337 -14.39 -1.83 4.81
N ASP A 338 -15.54 -1.65 5.49
CA ASP A 338 -15.92 -2.45 6.65
C ASP A 338 -16.13 -3.92 6.28
N LEU A 339 -16.76 -4.20 5.13
CA LEU A 339 -16.95 -5.57 4.65
C LEU A 339 -15.60 -6.30 4.45
N VAL A 340 -14.64 -5.64 3.81
CA VAL A 340 -13.30 -6.22 3.59
C VAL A 340 -12.56 -6.41 4.91
N HIS A 341 -12.59 -5.44 5.82
CA HIS A 341 -11.96 -5.56 7.12
C HIS A 341 -12.65 -6.62 8.01
N GLY A 342 -13.98 -6.72 7.97
CA GLY A 342 -14.74 -7.77 8.64
C GLY A 342 -14.28 -9.16 8.18
N MET A 343 -14.16 -9.37 6.87
CA MET A 343 -13.66 -10.62 6.31
C MET A 343 -12.18 -10.86 6.68
N ALA A 344 -11.33 -9.84 6.60
CA ALA A 344 -9.93 -9.96 6.99
C ALA A 344 -9.79 -10.36 8.47
N LYS A 345 -10.61 -9.81 9.36
CA LYS A 345 -10.64 -10.17 10.78
C LYS A 345 -11.09 -11.62 10.99
N LYS A 346 -12.11 -12.09 10.27
CA LYS A 346 -12.54 -13.50 10.31
C LYS A 346 -11.43 -14.43 9.81
N LEU A 347 -10.66 -14.01 8.78
CA LEU A 347 -9.52 -14.75 8.24
C LEU A 347 -8.27 -14.71 9.14
N SER A 348 -8.09 -13.72 10.02
CA SER A 348 -6.94 -13.56 10.91
C SER A 348 -7.14 -14.14 12.32
N GLY A 349 -8.34 -14.62 12.66
CA GLY A 349 -8.69 -15.15 13.99
C GLY A 349 -7.84 -16.36 14.41
N SER A 350 -7.61 -16.51 15.72
CA SER A 350 -6.73 -17.54 16.32
C SER A 350 -7.21 -19.00 16.16
N SER A 351 -8.40 -19.23 15.63
CA SER A 351 -8.84 -20.56 15.21
C SER A 351 -8.21 -21.00 13.86
N LEU A 352 -7.33 -20.21 13.30
CA LEU A 352 -6.56 -20.45 12.09
C LEU A 352 -5.42 -21.45 12.22
N THR A 353 -5.41 -22.30 13.22
CA THR A 353 -4.67 -23.56 13.14
C THR A 353 -5.21 -24.49 12.05
N SER A 354 -6.37 -24.17 11.48
CA SER A 354 -6.90 -24.81 10.29
C SER A 354 -6.62 -23.94 9.06
N GLY A 355 -5.89 -24.44 8.09
CA GLY A 355 -5.67 -23.82 6.78
C GLY A 355 -6.94 -23.68 5.93
N ALA A 356 -8.11 -23.80 6.54
CA ALA A 356 -9.42 -23.82 5.92
C ALA A 356 -9.79 -22.49 5.26
N SER A 357 -9.56 -21.39 5.92
CA SER A 357 -9.94 -20.07 5.41
C SER A 357 -9.18 -19.67 4.14
N THR A 358 -7.91 -20.01 4.03
CA THR A 358 -7.12 -19.80 2.82
C THR A 358 -7.60 -20.74 1.70
N SER A 359 -7.93 -21.98 2.03
CA SER A 359 -8.47 -22.96 1.07
C SER A 359 -9.85 -22.56 0.54
N LEU A 360 -10.71 -21.93 1.35
CA LEU A 360 -12.01 -21.43 0.91
C LEU A 360 -11.89 -20.45 -0.26
N VAL A 361 -10.99 -19.44 -0.14
CA VAL A 361 -10.80 -18.44 -1.21
C VAL A 361 -10.33 -19.09 -2.51
N TYR A 362 -9.42 -20.08 -2.43
CA TYR A 362 -8.94 -20.79 -3.61
C TYR A 362 -10.00 -21.74 -4.20
N ARG A 363 -10.76 -22.45 -3.37
CA ARG A 363 -11.88 -23.29 -3.82
C ARG A 363 -12.95 -22.46 -4.54
N LEU A 364 -13.32 -21.31 -3.99
CA LEU A 364 -14.26 -20.39 -4.65
C LEU A 364 -13.71 -19.86 -5.98
N ARG A 365 -12.41 -19.56 -6.05
CA ARG A 365 -11.75 -19.18 -7.29
C ARG A 365 -11.82 -20.28 -8.35
N GLU A 366 -11.52 -21.51 -7.99
CA GLU A 366 -11.61 -22.67 -8.88
C GLU A 366 -13.05 -22.91 -9.34
N LEU A 367 -14.00 -22.87 -8.42
CA LEU A 367 -15.41 -23.02 -8.70
C LEU A 367 -15.92 -22.00 -9.73
N ILE A 368 -15.62 -20.72 -9.49
CA ILE A 368 -15.98 -19.64 -10.40
C ILE A 368 -15.32 -19.84 -11.77
N SER A 369 -14.05 -20.30 -11.80
CA SER A 369 -13.35 -20.63 -13.04
C SER A 369 -14.03 -21.77 -13.81
N MET A 370 -14.49 -22.82 -13.12
CA MET A 370 -15.22 -23.94 -13.72
C MET A 370 -16.56 -23.48 -14.30
N LEU A 371 -17.33 -22.69 -13.54
CA LEU A 371 -18.65 -22.20 -13.97
C LEU A 371 -18.57 -21.31 -15.22
N THR A 372 -17.44 -20.68 -15.46
CA THR A 372 -17.26 -19.69 -16.53
C THR A 372 -16.48 -20.22 -17.72
N GLY A 373 -15.94 -21.43 -17.63
CA GLY A 373 -15.07 -22.03 -18.65
C GLY A 373 -13.74 -21.29 -18.83
N LYS A 374 -13.41 -20.33 -17.95
CA LYS A 374 -12.11 -19.64 -17.96
C LYS A 374 -11.07 -20.50 -17.28
N SER A 375 -10.03 -20.89 -18.00
CA SER A 375 -8.92 -21.70 -17.48
C SER A 375 -8.00 -20.94 -16.51
N ALA A 376 -8.04 -19.61 -16.50
CA ALA A 376 -7.26 -18.78 -15.61
C ALA A 376 -8.04 -17.51 -15.25
N TRP A 377 -8.04 -17.16 -13.96
CA TRP A 377 -8.55 -15.91 -13.45
C TRP A 377 -7.46 -14.82 -13.54
N SER A 378 -7.81 -13.68 -14.12
CA SER A 378 -6.97 -12.49 -14.09
C SER A 378 -7.48 -11.48 -13.06
N PRO A 379 -6.60 -10.77 -12.34
CA PRO A 379 -7.00 -9.72 -11.41
C PRO A 379 -7.88 -8.66 -12.08
N GLY A 380 -9.04 -8.37 -11.49
CA GLY A 380 -10.04 -7.45 -12.04
C GLY A 380 -11.06 -8.11 -12.96
N ASP A 381 -10.99 -9.42 -13.20
CA ASP A 381 -12.02 -10.13 -13.98
C ASP A 381 -13.37 -10.05 -13.28
N ARG A 382 -14.40 -9.70 -14.06
CA ARG A 382 -15.80 -9.70 -13.64
C ARG A 382 -16.55 -10.73 -14.46
N ILE A 383 -17.29 -11.58 -13.78
CA ILE A 383 -18.04 -12.66 -14.40
C ILE A 383 -19.51 -12.38 -14.24
N THR A 384 -20.25 -12.52 -15.32
CA THR A 384 -21.70 -12.45 -15.32
C THR A 384 -22.27 -13.84 -15.07
N LEU A 385 -23.01 -14.00 -13.98
CA LEU A 385 -23.79 -15.20 -13.71
C LEU A 385 -25.19 -15.01 -14.27
N LEU A 386 -25.69 -15.99 -15.04
CA LEU A 386 -27.07 -16.02 -15.47
C LEU A 386 -27.95 -16.28 -14.25
N GLU A 387 -28.97 -15.45 -14.01
CA GLU A 387 -29.93 -15.63 -12.90
C GLU A 387 -30.63 -17.01 -12.95
N GLU A 388 -30.79 -17.55 -14.15
CA GLU A 388 -31.48 -18.83 -14.40
C GLU A 388 -30.72 -20.07 -13.89
N LEU A 389 -29.45 -19.97 -13.55
CA LEU A 389 -28.60 -21.12 -13.16
C LEU A 389 -28.54 -21.40 -11.66
N ASP A 390 -29.30 -20.73 -10.80
CA ASP A 390 -29.16 -20.84 -9.33
C ASP A 390 -27.69 -20.67 -8.84
N GLY A 391 -26.87 -19.99 -9.63
CA GLY A 391 -25.44 -19.80 -9.35
C GLY A 391 -25.18 -19.17 -7.98
N VAL A 392 -26.10 -18.31 -7.54
CA VAL A 392 -26.08 -17.70 -6.19
C VAL A 392 -26.27 -18.76 -5.12
N ARG A 393 -27.28 -19.66 -5.29
CA ARG A 393 -27.55 -20.75 -4.35
C ARG A 393 -26.41 -21.75 -4.33
N PHE A 394 -25.84 -22.03 -5.49
CA PHE A 394 -24.70 -22.94 -5.62
C PHE A 394 -23.46 -22.38 -4.88
N ILE A 395 -23.10 -21.10 -5.08
CA ILE A 395 -21.99 -20.45 -4.36
C ILE A 395 -22.26 -20.45 -2.85
N LYS A 396 -23.46 -20.08 -2.40
CA LYS A 396 -23.84 -20.15 -1.00
C LYS A 396 -23.72 -21.58 -0.43
N ALA A 397 -24.20 -22.59 -1.15
CA ALA A 397 -24.05 -23.97 -0.73
C ALA A 397 -22.60 -24.43 -0.60
N GLU A 398 -21.73 -24.03 -1.53
CA GLU A 398 -20.32 -24.35 -1.47
C GLU A 398 -19.59 -23.61 -0.32
N VAL A 399 -19.96 -22.37 -0.02
CA VAL A 399 -19.47 -21.65 1.16
C VAL A 399 -19.88 -22.39 2.43
N ILE A 400 -21.15 -22.75 2.57
CA ILE A 400 -21.68 -23.51 3.72
C ILE A 400 -20.96 -24.86 3.84
N ARG A 401 -20.78 -25.60 2.74
CA ARG A 401 -20.06 -26.88 2.74
C ARG A 401 -18.61 -26.73 3.18
N ALA A 402 -17.91 -25.73 2.67
CA ALA A 402 -16.53 -25.47 3.02
C ALA A 402 -16.33 -25.08 4.50
N LEU A 403 -17.38 -24.51 5.12
CA LEU A 403 -17.40 -24.16 6.54
C LEU A 403 -17.82 -25.35 7.41
N ALA A 404 -18.73 -26.20 6.93
CA ALA A 404 -19.20 -27.39 7.66
C ALA A 404 -18.10 -28.44 7.87
N ASP A 405 -17.15 -28.55 6.95
CA ASP A 405 -15.99 -29.43 7.06
C ASP A 405 -15.07 -29.06 8.25
N ASP A 406 -15.19 -27.85 8.81
CA ASP A 406 -14.36 -27.31 9.90
C ASP A 406 -14.99 -27.33 11.31
N GLN A 407 -16.13 -27.99 11.52
CA GLN A 407 -16.77 -28.18 12.84
C GLN A 407 -17.09 -26.87 13.61
N GLN A 408 -17.57 -25.81 12.99
CA GLN A 408 -17.93 -24.57 13.68
C GLN A 408 -19.43 -24.31 13.75
N ASP A 409 -19.86 -23.70 14.90
CA ASP A 409 -21.24 -23.44 15.27
C ASP A 409 -22.05 -22.66 14.22
N SER A 410 -23.31 -23.02 14.06
CA SER A 410 -24.24 -22.60 13.01
C SER A 410 -24.45 -21.09 12.86
N VAL A 411 -24.21 -20.28 13.89
CA VAL A 411 -24.41 -18.82 13.88
C VAL A 411 -23.29 -18.10 13.12
N ASP A 412 -22.04 -18.56 13.25
CA ASP A 412 -20.90 -18.00 12.55
C ASP A 412 -20.92 -18.30 11.03
N SER A 413 -21.60 -19.36 10.62
CA SER A 413 -21.63 -19.77 9.21
C SER A 413 -22.52 -18.88 8.34
N GLU A 414 -23.64 -18.36 8.86
CA GLU A 414 -24.55 -17.50 8.10
C GLU A 414 -23.95 -16.10 7.89
N GLU A 415 -23.42 -15.47 8.97
CA GLU A 415 -22.73 -14.18 8.88
C GLU A 415 -21.54 -14.24 7.91
N LEU A 416 -20.74 -15.31 7.98
CA LEU A 416 -19.60 -15.51 7.09
C LEU A 416 -20.04 -15.74 5.65
N THR A 417 -21.12 -16.48 5.43
CA THR A 417 -21.70 -16.71 4.10
C THR A 417 -22.17 -15.40 3.48
N ASP A 418 -22.87 -14.57 4.24
CA ASP A 418 -23.33 -13.27 3.78
C ASP A 418 -22.16 -12.31 3.49
N LEU A 419 -21.14 -12.31 4.32
CA LEU A 419 -19.93 -11.50 4.12
C LEU A 419 -19.18 -11.93 2.84
N VAL A 420 -18.97 -13.22 2.65
CA VAL A 420 -18.37 -13.79 1.42
C VAL A 420 -19.18 -13.41 0.19
N TRP A 421 -20.52 -13.59 0.26
CA TRP A 421 -21.41 -13.27 -0.85
C TRP A 421 -21.35 -11.77 -1.19
N ASN A 422 -21.41 -10.90 -0.21
CA ASN A 422 -21.31 -9.45 -0.44
C ASN A 422 -19.97 -9.05 -1.07
N LEU A 423 -18.86 -9.70 -0.70
CA LEU A 423 -17.55 -9.44 -1.30
C LEU A 423 -17.38 -10.02 -2.70
N LEU A 424 -18.08 -11.10 -3.02
CA LEU A 424 -18.09 -11.66 -4.38
C LEU A 424 -18.86 -10.78 -5.38
N GLN A 425 -19.83 -9.99 -4.95
CA GLN A 425 -20.56 -9.10 -5.83
C GLN A 425 -19.66 -7.99 -6.37
N ALA A 426 -19.53 -7.89 -7.69
CA ALA A 426 -18.88 -6.76 -8.33
C ALA A 426 -19.73 -5.50 -8.18
N ALA A 427 -19.07 -4.34 -8.03
CA ALA A 427 -19.78 -3.06 -8.04
C ALA A 427 -20.58 -2.89 -9.36
N PRO A 428 -21.78 -2.31 -9.31
CA PRO A 428 -22.58 -2.04 -10.50
C PRO A 428 -21.79 -1.09 -11.43
N ASN A 429 -21.74 -1.44 -12.71
CA ASN A 429 -21.14 -0.55 -13.73
C ASN A 429 -22.19 0.42 -14.20
N ARG A 430 -22.17 1.66 -13.73
CA ARG A 430 -23.17 2.69 -14.04
C ARG A 430 -23.30 3.03 -15.54
N LYS A 431 -22.33 2.66 -16.38
CA LYS A 431 -22.40 2.88 -17.83
C LYS A 431 -23.08 1.76 -18.60
N LEU A 432 -23.19 0.55 -18.03
CA LEU A 432 -23.72 -0.63 -18.71
C LEU A 432 -25.13 -1.04 -18.21
N ASP A 433 -25.61 -0.46 -17.12
CA ASP A 433 -26.79 -0.98 -16.40
C ASP A 433 -28.12 -0.36 -16.86
N SER A 434 -28.19 0.34 -18.03
CA SER A 434 -29.43 0.99 -18.42
C SER A 434 -30.48 0.08 -19.04
N ASP A 435 -30.16 -1.09 -19.62
CA ASP A 435 -31.14 -1.89 -20.37
C ASP A 435 -30.91 -3.43 -20.37
N GLU A 436 -29.97 -3.99 -19.61
CA GLU A 436 -29.82 -5.44 -19.55
C GLU A 436 -30.49 -6.06 -18.30
N PRO A 437 -31.05 -7.30 -18.41
CA PRO A 437 -31.61 -8.00 -17.26
C PRO A 437 -30.57 -8.08 -16.13
N ARG A 438 -31.03 -8.01 -14.87
CA ARG A 438 -30.23 -7.99 -13.64
C ARG A 438 -29.34 -9.24 -13.52
N LEU A 439 -28.24 -9.23 -14.26
CA LEU A 439 -27.24 -10.29 -14.19
C LEU A 439 -26.33 -10.01 -13.00
N ALA A 440 -26.24 -10.95 -12.06
CA ALA A 440 -25.28 -10.85 -10.96
C ALA A 440 -23.87 -10.94 -11.52
N ARG A 441 -23.09 -9.89 -11.32
CA ARG A 441 -21.65 -9.89 -11.64
C ARG A 441 -20.87 -10.24 -10.40
N VAL A 442 -19.99 -11.22 -10.50
CA VAL A 442 -19.14 -11.67 -9.39
C VAL A 442 -17.65 -11.44 -9.69
N THR A 443 -16.90 -11.20 -8.65
CA THR A 443 -15.43 -11.10 -8.66
C THR A 443 -14.88 -11.73 -7.39
N ILE A 444 -13.71 -12.36 -7.48
CA ILE A 444 -13.02 -12.94 -6.32
C ILE A 444 -12.10 -11.92 -5.64
N ASP A 445 -11.86 -10.76 -6.27
CA ASP A 445 -10.83 -9.82 -5.85
C ASP A 445 -11.06 -9.25 -4.44
N GLY A 446 -12.31 -9.05 -4.02
CA GLY A 446 -12.63 -8.61 -2.66
C GLY A 446 -12.18 -9.61 -1.59
N LEU A 447 -12.34 -10.90 -1.84
CA LEU A 447 -11.88 -11.97 -0.94
C LEU A 447 -10.35 -12.11 -0.96
N LEU A 448 -9.72 -11.97 -2.12
CA LEU A 448 -8.26 -11.96 -2.22
C LEU A 448 -7.65 -10.78 -1.48
N LEU A 449 -8.28 -9.60 -1.55
CA LEU A 449 -7.88 -8.43 -0.79
C LEU A 449 -8.03 -8.66 0.72
N ALA A 450 -9.18 -9.18 1.16
CA ALA A 450 -9.39 -9.50 2.58
C ALA A 450 -8.35 -10.50 3.11
N ARG A 451 -8.01 -11.52 2.32
CA ARG A 451 -6.93 -12.45 2.66
C ARG A 451 -5.57 -11.77 2.77
N PHE A 452 -5.23 -10.88 1.83
CA PHE A 452 -4.00 -10.10 1.89
C PHE A 452 -3.93 -9.25 3.16
N LEU A 453 -5.01 -8.53 3.50
CA LEU A 453 -5.09 -7.73 4.72
C LEU A 453 -4.98 -8.57 5.99
N ALA A 454 -5.52 -9.78 6.00
CA ALA A 454 -5.41 -10.72 7.12
C ALA A 454 -3.95 -11.11 7.43
N THR A 455 -3.06 -11.07 6.42
CA THR A 455 -1.61 -11.28 6.62
C THR A 455 -0.87 -10.03 7.11
N GLY A 456 -1.53 -8.85 7.14
CA GLY A 456 -0.91 -7.57 7.45
C GLY A 456 0.24 -7.20 6.52
N GLY A 457 0.20 -7.63 5.26
CA GLY A 457 1.26 -7.38 4.28
C GLY A 457 2.59 -8.08 4.60
N ARG A 458 2.55 -9.16 5.39
CA ARG A 458 3.73 -9.98 5.72
C ARG A 458 3.91 -11.05 4.64
N GLU A 459 5.13 -11.20 4.13
CA GLU A 459 5.49 -12.38 3.34
C GLU A 459 5.84 -13.52 4.30
N GLU A 460 5.33 -14.72 4.03
CA GLU A 460 5.87 -15.92 4.67
C GLU A 460 7.34 -16.04 4.24
N ASP A 461 8.25 -16.12 5.21
CA ASP A 461 9.66 -16.47 4.97
C ASP A 461 9.72 -17.91 4.40
N ARG A 462 9.72 -18.03 3.06
CA ARG A 462 9.94 -19.27 2.32
C ARG A 462 11.41 -19.46 2.01
#